data_12001272317da894c579bda9b1e5dc3a
#
_entry.id   12001272317da894c579bda9b1e5dc3a
#
_cell.length_a   1.000
_cell.length_b   1.000
_cell.length_c   1.000
_cell.angle_alpha   90.00
_cell.angle_beta   90.00
_cell.angle_gamma   90.00
#
_symmetry.space_group_name_H-M   'P 1'
#
loop_
_entity.id
_entity.type
_entity.pdbx_description
1 polymer ?
#
loop_
_entity_poly.entity_id
_entity_poly.type
_entity_poly.pdbx_seq_one_letter_code
_entity_poly.pdbx_strand_id
1 'polypeptide(L)'
;MSGGEQQMLALARALMASPRILLVDEPSVGLAPILVARMIDKIAELKAALGLTVLMAEQNFEQATRIADRGYVLVHGQVALAANNIADLRESDVVRKLYLGLD
;
A
#
# COMPACT_ATOMS: atom_id res chain seq x y z
N MET A 1 -16.89 -10.73 13.32
CA MET A 1 -16.58 -9.93 12.12
C MET A 1 -15.55 -10.63 11.24
N SER A 2 -15.70 -10.54 9.94
CA SER A 2 -14.67 -11.02 9.02
C SER A 2 -13.40 -10.16 9.10
N GLY A 3 -12.27 -10.68 8.57
CA GLY A 3 -11.04 -9.91 8.50
C GLY A 3 -11.19 -8.61 7.72
N GLY A 4 -11.94 -8.64 6.61
CA GLY A 4 -12.22 -7.45 5.82
C GLY A 4 -13.02 -6.41 6.57
N GLU A 5 -14.04 -6.84 7.32
CA GLU A 5 -14.84 -5.95 8.15
C GLU A 5 -14.02 -5.32 9.27
N GLN A 6 -13.12 -6.09 9.90
CA GLN A 6 -12.20 -5.58 10.92
C GLN A 6 -11.29 -4.50 10.37
N GLN A 7 -10.74 -4.72 9.17
CA GLN A 7 -9.86 -3.75 8.52
C GLN A 7 -10.63 -2.47 8.15
N MET A 8 -11.86 -2.62 7.64
CA MET A 8 -12.69 -1.45 7.31
C MET A 8 -13.08 -0.66 8.57
N LEU A 9 -13.31 -1.34 9.69
CA LEU A 9 -13.59 -0.67 10.96
C LEU A 9 -12.37 0.10 11.44
N ALA A 10 -11.17 -0.48 11.34
CA ALA A 10 -9.93 0.19 11.72
C ALA A 10 -9.71 1.45 10.87
N LEU A 11 -9.97 1.35 9.57
CA LEU A 11 -9.87 2.49 8.65
C LEU A 11 -10.85 3.59 9.05
N ALA A 12 -12.10 3.24 9.33
CA ALA A 12 -13.13 4.19 9.75
C ALA A 12 -12.73 4.91 11.05
N ARG A 13 -12.18 4.17 12.01
CA ARG A 13 -11.70 4.76 13.27
C ARG A 13 -10.57 5.76 13.05
N ALA A 14 -9.63 5.43 12.17
CA ALA A 14 -8.52 6.33 11.85
C ALA A 14 -9.04 7.64 11.23
N LEU A 15 -10.06 7.52 10.36
CA LEU A 15 -10.63 8.69 9.68
C LEU A 15 -11.44 9.58 10.62
N MET A 16 -11.94 9.08 11.74
CA MET A 16 -12.69 9.89 12.72
C MET A 16 -11.82 11.00 13.33
N ALA A 17 -10.51 10.86 13.31
CA ALA A 17 -9.59 11.89 13.79
C ALA A 17 -9.36 13.01 12.77
N SER A 18 -9.98 12.96 11.61
CA SER A 18 -9.81 13.92 10.51
C SER A 18 -8.31 14.10 10.15
N PRO A 19 -7.59 13.00 9.85
CA PRO A 19 -6.15 13.08 9.65
C PRO A 19 -5.80 13.77 8.32
N ARG A 20 -4.58 14.28 8.24
CA ARG A 20 -3.97 14.71 6.98
C ARG A 20 -3.13 13.60 6.38
N ILE A 21 -2.58 12.74 7.24
CA ILE A 21 -1.74 11.61 6.85
C ILE A 21 -2.38 10.35 7.41
N LEU A 22 -2.56 9.36 6.55
CA LEU A 22 -3.06 8.04 6.92
C LEU A 22 -1.91 7.04 6.82
N LEU A 23 -1.63 6.35 7.92
CA LEU A 23 -0.60 5.30 7.96
C LEU A 23 -1.30 3.95 7.86
N VAL A 24 -0.92 3.16 6.84
CA VAL A 24 -1.52 1.85 6.58
C VAL A 24 -0.42 0.81 6.60
N ASP A 25 -0.50 -0.12 7.56
CA ASP A 25 0.53 -1.15 7.73
C ASP A 25 0.00 -2.51 7.30
N GLU A 26 0.60 -3.06 6.24
CA GLU A 26 0.33 -4.41 5.75
C GLU A 26 -1.16 -4.71 5.55
N PRO A 27 -1.88 -3.94 4.73
CA PRO A 27 -3.34 -4.12 4.59
C PRO A 27 -3.74 -5.46 4.00
N SER A 28 -2.82 -6.16 3.31
CA SER A 28 -3.12 -7.45 2.70
C SER A 28 -3.02 -8.63 3.66
N VAL A 29 -2.43 -8.45 4.85
CA VAL A 29 -2.21 -9.55 5.79
C VAL A 29 -3.53 -10.15 6.23
N GLY A 30 -3.67 -11.47 6.02
CA GLY A 30 -4.84 -12.22 6.47
C GLY A 30 -6.10 -12.04 5.63
N LEU A 31 -6.02 -11.33 4.51
CA LEU A 31 -7.18 -11.10 3.65
C LEU A 31 -7.08 -11.87 2.33
N ALA A 32 -8.24 -12.29 1.81
CA ALA A 32 -8.33 -12.84 0.45
C ALA A 32 -7.99 -11.74 -0.58
N PRO A 33 -7.38 -12.09 -1.72
CA PRO A 33 -6.95 -11.10 -2.72
C PRO A 33 -8.05 -10.13 -3.17
N ILE A 34 -9.27 -10.61 -3.33
CA ILE A 34 -10.40 -9.75 -3.73
C ILE A 34 -10.72 -8.69 -2.68
N LEU A 35 -10.60 -9.07 -1.39
CA LEU A 35 -10.83 -8.13 -0.28
C LEU A 35 -9.72 -7.10 -0.17
N VAL A 36 -8.49 -7.51 -0.42
CA VAL A 36 -7.35 -6.60 -0.46
C VAL A 36 -7.55 -5.55 -1.55
N ALA A 37 -7.92 -5.98 -2.75
CA ALA A 37 -8.16 -5.07 -3.87
C ALA A 37 -9.25 -4.05 -3.53
N ARG A 38 -10.35 -4.49 -2.93
CA ARG A 38 -11.45 -3.60 -2.51
C ARG A 38 -11.00 -2.60 -1.47
N MET A 39 -10.19 -3.04 -0.51
CA MET A 39 -9.65 -2.16 0.53
C MET A 39 -8.72 -1.11 -0.05
N ILE A 40 -7.81 -1.51 -0.92
CA ILE A 40 -6.88 -0.60 -1.59
C ILE A 40 -7.65 0.43 -2.43
N ASP A 41 -8.67 -0.02 -3.18
CA ASP A 41 -9.51 0.89 -3.97
C ASP A 41 -10.26 1.89 -3.08
N LYS A 42 -10.73 1.44 -1.91
CA LYS A 42 -11.39 2.33 -0.95
C LYS A 42 -10.42 3.38 -0.38
N ILE A 43 -9.20 2.99 -0.09
CA ILE A 43 -8.17 3.91 0.37
C ILE A 43 -7.89 4.96 -0.72
N ALA A 44 -7.81 4.54 -1.99
CA ALA A 44 -7.61 5.45 -3.12
C ALA A 44 -8.76 6.46 -3.24
N GLU A 45 -10.00 6.01 -3.10
CA GLU A 45 -11.18 6.88 -3.09
C GLU A 45 -11.11 7.93 -2.00
N LEU A 46 -10.80 7.49 -0.77
CA LEU A 46 -10.72 8.38 0.39
C LEU A 46 -9.56 9.36 0.28
N LYS A 47 -8.44 8.92 -0.26
CA LYS A 47 -7.28 9.77 -0.53
C LYS A 47 -7.69 10.93 -1.44
N ALA A 48 -8.39 10.64 -2.53
CA ALA A 48 -8.84 11.65 -3.48
C ALA A 48 -9.91 12.57 -2.87
N ALA A 49 -10.91 11.98 -2.21
CA ALA A 49 -12.05 12.72 -1.67
C ALA A 49 -11.67 13.64 -0.50
N LEU A 50 -10.75 13.21 0.35
CA LEU A 50 -10.39 13.90 1.59
C LEU A 50 -9.04 14.64 1.52
N GLY A 51 -8.34 14.53 0.40
CA GLY A 51 -7.01 15.14 0.25
C GLY A 51 -5.96 14.53 1.17
N LEU A 52 -6.06 13.22 1.44
CA LEU A 52 -5.13 12.54 2.34
C LEU A 52 -3.78 12.26 1.68
N THR A 53 -2.73 12.33 2.48
CA THR A 53 -1.45 11.72 2.16
C THR A 53 -1.44 10.34 2.79
N VAL A 54 -1.12 9.32 2.03
CA VAL A 54 -1.12 7.92 2.52
C VAL A 54 0.32 7.40 2.50
N LEU A 55 0.76 6.89 3.64
CA LEU A 55 2.01 6.14 3.74
C LEU A 55 1.64 4.69 4.06
N MET A 56 1.95 3.79 3.13
CA MET A 56 1.57 2.39 3.25
C MET A 56 2.80 1.49 3.21
N ALA A 57 2.88 0.56 4.17
CA ALA A 57 3.86 -0.52 4.14
C ALA A 57 3.16 -1.78 3.63
N GLU A 58 3.68 -2.40 2.58
CA GLU A 58 3.04 -3.55 1.96
C GLU A 58 4.07 -4.44 1.29
N GLN A 59 4.05 -5.73 1.61
CA GLN A 59 4.92 -6.71 0.97
C GLN A 59 4.42 -7.13 -0.40
N ASN A 60 3.12 -7.07 -0.63
CA ASN A 60 2.52 -7.43 -1.92
C ASN A 60 2.73 -6.28 -2.89
N PHE A 61 3.72 -6.43 -3.77
CA PHE A 61 4.10 -5.39 -4.73
C PHE A 61 2.94 -4.98 -5.65
N GLU A 62 2.18 -5.96 -6.14
CA GLU A 62 1.05 -5.68 -7.04
C GLU A 62 0.00 -4.81 -6.37
N GLN A 63 -0.32 -5.09 -5.12
CA GLN A 63 -1.30 -4.31 -4.38
C GLN A 63 -0.75 -2.94 -3.99
N ALA A 64 0.50 -2.86 -3.56
CA ALA A 64 1.12 -1.59 -3.19
C ALA A 64 1.13 -0.60 -4.35
N THR A 65 1.43 -1.07 -5.57
CA THR A 65 1.53 -0.20 -6.74
C THR A 65 0.20 0.20 -7.34
N ARG A 66 -0.93 -0.34 -6.86
CA ARG A 66 -2.25 0.05 -7.36
C ARG A 66 -2.57 1.52 -7.11
N ILE A 67 -2.13 2.08 -5.99
CA ILE A 67 -2.46 3.46 -5.61
C ILE A 67 -1.24 4.33 -5.30
N ALA A 68 -0.05 3.75 -5.27
CA ALA A 68 1.14 4.51 -4.89
C ALA A 68 1.59 5.44 -6.02
N ASP A 69 2.00 6.64 -5.65
CA ASP A 69 2.59 7.61 -6.58
C ASP A 69 4.09 7.44 -6.65
N ARG A 70 4.70 7.03 -5.53
CA ARG A 70 6.14 6.79 -5.42
C ARG A 70 6.37 5.73 -4.35
N GLY A 71 7.58 5.22 -4.25
CA GLY A 71 7.87 4.17 -3.30
C GLY A 71 9.32 4.03 -2.91
N TYR A 72 9.50 3.35 -1.79
CA TYR A 72 10.81 2.94 -1.27
C TYR A 72 10.79 1.43 -1.11
N VAL A 73 11.87 0.78 -1.51
CA VAL A 73 12.04 -0.66 -1.26
C VAL A 73 13.02 -0.82 -0.11
N LEU A 74 12.55 -1.49 0.95
CA LEU A 74 13.36 -1.76 2.13
C LEU A 74 13.84 -3.21 2.11
N VAL A 75 15.13 -3.41 2.29
CA VAL A 75 15.74 -4.74 2.39
C VAL A 75 16.65 -4.73 3.62
N HIS A 76 16.38 -5.64 4.55
CA HIS A 76 17.16 -5.77 5.79
C HIS A 76 17.29 -4.44 6.54
N GLY A 77 16.19 -3.69 6.63
CA GLY A 77 16.16 -2.44 7.37
C GLY A 77 16.78 -1.24 6.66
N GLN A 78 17.17 -1.40 5.40
CA GLN A 78 17.82 -0.33 4.63
C GLN A 78 17.02 -0.04 3.36
N VAL A 79 17.07 1.20 2.92
CA VAL A 79 16.45 1.60 1.64
C VAL A 79 17.35 1.11 0.50
N ALA A 80 16.88 0.08 -0.20
CA ALA A 80 17.58 -0.47 -1.36
C ALA A 80 17.30 0.30 -2.64
N LEU A 81 16.12 0.97 -2.70
CA LEU A 81 15.67 1.73 -3.85
C LEU A 81 14.72 2.82 -3.40
N ALA A 82 14.86 4.02 -3.96
CA ALA A 82 13.90 5.10 -3.84
C ALA A 82 13.45 5.49 -5.25
N ALA A 83 12.15 5.38 -5.52
CA ALA A 83 11.59 5.71 -6.84
C ALA A 83 10.58 6.84 -6.70
N ASN A 84 10.74 7.89 -7.50
CA ASN A 84 9.88 9.07 -7.48
C ASN A 84 8.56 8.86 -8.24
N ASN A 85 8.46 7.78 -9.01
CA ASN A 85 7.24 7.41 -9.72
C ASN A 85 7.13 5.89 -9.80
N ILE A 86 5.91 5.43 -10.08
CA ILE A 86 5.62 3.99 -10.09
C ILE A 86 6.26 3.27 -11.27
N ALA A 87 6.41 3.93 -12.41
CA ALA A 87 7.07 3.31 -13.56
C ALA A 87 8.52 2.93 -13.23
N ASP A 88 9.27 3.83 -12.60
CA ASP A 88 10.65 3.56 -12.18
C ASP A 88 10.71 2.39 -11.18
N LEU A 89 9.73 2.33 -10.29
CA LEU A 89 9.67 1.26 -9.30
C LEU A 89 9.43 -0.11 -9.98
N ARG A 90 8.47 -0.17 -10.90
CA ARG A 90 8.12 -1.41 -11.60
C ARG A 90 9.24 -1.90 -12.52
N GLU A 91 9.98 -0.99 -13.12
CA GLU A 91 11.06 -1.31 -14.05
C GLU A 91 12.40 -1.57 -13.37
N SER A 92 12.48 -1.38 -12.05
CA SER A 92 13.71 -1.57 -11.29
C SER A 92 14.17 -3.02 -11.29
N ASP A 93 15.47 -3.23 -11.50
CA ASP A 93 16.07 -4.56 -11.39
C ASP A 93 15.95 -5.12 -9.97
N VAL A 94 16.03 -4.27 -8.96
CA VAL A 94 15.87 -4.67 -7.56
C VAL A 94 14.49 -5.29 -7.34
N VAL A 95 13.44 -4.60 -7.80
CA VAL A 95 12.06 -5.08 -7.67
C VAL A 95 11.85 -6.36 -8.46
N ARG A 96 12.35 -6.41 -9.69
CA ARG A 96 12.19 -7.58 -10.55
C ARG A 96 12.82 -8.83 -9.92
N LYS A 97 13.98 -8.69 -9.32
CA LYS A 97 14.67 -9.82 -8.66
C LYS A 97 13.99 -10.22 -7.35
N LEU A 98 13.61 -9.26 -6.52
CA LEU A 98 13.08 -9.54 -5.19
C LEU A 98 11.62 -9.99 -5.19
N TYR A 99 10.80 -9.39 -6.05
CA TYR A 99 9.35 -9.59 -5.99
C TYR A 99 8.79 -10.36 -7.18
N LEU A 100 9.38 -10.19 -8.36
CA LEU A 100 8.86 -10.82 -9.57
C LEU A 100 9.64 -12.07 -9.98
N GLY A 101 10.77 -12.35 -9.31
CA GLY A 101 11.60 -13.52 -9.58
C GLY A 101 12.24 -13.51 -10.96
N LEU A 102 12.41 -12.33 -11.56
CA LEU A 102 13.03 -12.18 -12.88
C LEU A 102 14.51 -11.84 -12.74
N ASP A 103 15.31 -12.43 -13.61
CA ASP A 103 16.76 -12.17 -13.63
C ASP A 103 17.12 -10.95 -14.47
#